data_b58fc382c0488b0bac59c48ce7dc837c
#
_entry.id   b58fc382c0488b0bac59c48ce7dc837c
#
_cell.length_a   1.000
_cell.length_b   1.000
_cell.length_c   1.000
_cell.angle_alpha   90.00
_cell.angle_beta   90.00
_cell.angle_gamma   90.00
#
_symmetry.space_group_name_H-M   'P 1'
#
loop_
_entity.id
_entity.type
_entity.pdbx_description
1 polymer ?
#
loop_
_entity_poly.entity_id
_entity_poly.type
_entity_poly.pdbx_seq_one_letter_code
_entity_poly.pdbx_strand_id
1 'polypeptide(L)'
;YFTSSRSKIYLIKHIKEVLDILENKEDFGFFLMDAQSSLIEDYLKYCPSDMERLKKLISEKRFLTGPWNTQTDQLVISQESVVRNLYYGIDYADKMGYSMPIGYAPDIFGQGGNMPQIYRHFDIDKFLFWRGVADSRLKQTEFIWEGDDGTQMLAVQIPFGYYYGANIPEADEEIIHYLDEKISALENKASTKHV
;
A
#
# COMPACT_ATOMS: atom_id res chain seq x y z
N TYR A 1 -19.92 -2.88 -3.49
CA TYR A 1 -19.53 -4.23 -3.89
C TYR A 1 -19.90 -4.46 -5.34
N PHE A 2 -18.96 -4.96 -6.16
CA PHE A 2 -19.12 -5.14 -7.58
C PHE A 2 -19.12 -6.62 -7.96
N THR A 3 -19.77 -6.97 -9.07
CA THR A 3 -19.61 -8.29 -9.67
C THR A 3 -18.17 -8.43 -10.21
N SER A 4 -17.68 -9.66 -10.31
CA SER A 4 -16.35 -9.96 -10.87
C SER A 4 -16.13 -9.30 -12.25
N SER A 5 -17.14 -9.34 -13.12
CA SER A 5 -17.06 -8.72 -14.45
C SER A 5 -16.93 -7.19 -14.38
N ARG A 6 -17.65 -6.55 -13.46
CA ARG A 6 -17.57 -5.10 -13.28
C ARG A 6 -16.24 -4.67 -12.67
N SER A 7 -15.73 -5.42 -11.69
CA SER A 7 -14.41 -5.19 -11.09
C SER A 7 -13.30 -5.26 -12.14
N LYS A 8 -13.35 -6.22 -13.06
CA LYS A 8 -12.39 -6.33 -14.16
C LYS A 8 -12.39 -5.12 -15.08
N ILE A 9 -13.55 -4.61 -15.45
CA ILE A 9 -13.66 -3.43 -16.32
C ILE A 9 -13.01 -2.22 -15.61
N TYR A 10 -13.28 -2.01 -14.34
CA TYR A 10 -12.67 -0.93 -13.57
C TYR A 10 -11.16 -1.10 -13.43
N LEU A 11 -10.67 -2.31 -13.15
CA LEU A 11 -9.25 -2.60 -13.06
C LEU A 11 -8.53 -2.26 -14.37
N ILE A 12 -9.06 -2.74 -15.50
CA ILE A 12 -8.47 -2.49 -16.82
C ILE A 12 -8.44 -0.99 -17.13
N LYS A 13 -9.57 -0.30 -16.91
CA LYS A 13 -9.66 1.14 -17.17
C LYS A 13 -8.67 1.90 -16.30
N HIS A 14 -8.67 1.63 -14.99
CA HIS A 14 -7.84 2.34 -14.03
C HIS A 14 -6.35 2.14 -14.30
N ILE A 15 -5.89 0.89 -14.50
CA ILE A 15 -4.46 0.66 -14.78
C ILE A 15 -4.03 1.33 -16.08
N LYS A 16 -4.83 1.29 -17.15
CA LYS A 16 -4.51 1.99 -18.39
C LYS A 16 -4.35 3.50 -18.18
N GLU A 17 -5.30 4.13 -17.49
CA GLU A 17 -5.22 5.55 -17.15
C GLU A 17 -3.97 5.88 -16.33
N VAL A 18 -3.63 5.06 -15.34
CA VAL A 18 -2.42 5.23 -14.53
C VAL A 18 -1.15 5.08 -15.37
N LEU A 19 -1.07 4.07 -16.24
CA LEU A 19 0.07 3.90 -17.13
C LEU A 19 0.25 5.13 -18.04
N ASP A 20 -0.82 5.61 -18.62
CA ASP A 20 -0.77 6.80 -19.52
C ASP A 20 -0.36 8.06 -18.74
N ILE A 21 -0.81 8.23 -17.50
CA ILE A 21 -0.39 9.37 -16.65
C ILE A 21 1.10 9.24 -16.31
N LEU A 22 1.54 8.08 -15.86
CA LEU A 22 2.94 7.86 -15.45
C LEU A 22 3.92 8.02 -16.63
N GLU A 23 3.51 7.68 -17.86
CA GLU A 23 4.36 7.83 -19.05
C GLU A 23 4.40 9.26 -19.58
N ASN A 24 3.34 10.04 -19.41
CA ASN A 24 3.19 11.36 -20.05
C ASN A 24 3.30 12.54 -19.06
N LYS A 25 3.35 12.30 -17.75
CA LYS A 25 3.44 13.33 -16.71
C LYS A 25 4.64 13.05 -15.80
N GLU A 26 5.76 13.73 -16.07
CA GLU A 26 6.98 13.57 -15.26
C GLU A 26 6.78 14.02 -13.82
N ASP A 27 5.98 15.06 -13.60
CA ASP A 27 5.67 15.61 -12.29
C ASP A 27 4.80 14.66 -11.43
N PHE A 28 4.14 13.69 -12.04
CA PHE A 28 3.41 12.65 -11.31
C PHE A 28 4.40 11.58 -10.83
N GLY A 29 4.88 11.70 -9.61
CA GLY A 29 6.02 10.94 -9.08
C GLY A 29 5.84 9.43 -9.15
N PHE A 30 4.84 8.87 -8.47
CA PHE A 30 4.58 7.43 -8.45
C PHE A 30 3.12 7.11 -8.14
N PHE A 31 2.73 5.89 -8.43
CA PHE A 31 1.43 5.31 -8.08
C PHE A 31 1.62 4.00 -7.31
N LEU A 32 0.89 3.83 -6.21
CA LEU A 32 0.88 2.60 -5.42
C LEU A 32 -0.37 1.77 -5.76
N MET A 33 -0.16 0.58 -6.32
CA MET A 33 -1.23 -0.38 -6.61
C MET A 33 -1.59 -1.20 -5.35
N ASP A 34 -2.06 -0.51 -4.33
CA ASP A 34 -2.57 -1.06 -3.07
C ASP A 34 -1.70 -2.18 -2.45
N ALA A 35 -0.39 -2.17 -2.76
CA ALA A 35 0.59 -3.16 -2.33
C ALA A 35 0.25 -4.62 -2.68
N GLN A 36 -0.57 -4.87 -3.71
CA GLN A 36 -1.02 -6.20 -4.13
C GLN A 36 -0.55 -6.55 -5.54
N SER A 37 0.19 -7.65 -5.69
CA SER A 37 0.68 -8.12 -7.00
C SER A 37 -0.39 -8.82 -7.84
N SER A 38 -1.38 -9.47 -7.21
CA SER A 38 -2.45 -10.19 -7.91
C SER A 38 -3.28 -9.31 -8.84
N LEU A 39 -3.39 -8.01 -8.54
CA LEU A 39 -4.10 -7.06 -9.40
C LEU A 39 -3.39 -6.86 -10.75
N ILE A 40 -2.06 -6.91 -10.76
CA ILE A 40 -1.25 -6.84 -11.98
C ILE A 40 -1.39 -8.16 -12.76
N GLU A 41 -1.34 -9.30 -12.07
CA GLU A 41 -1.58 -10.60 -12.72
C GLU A 41 -2.94 -10.64 -13.40
N ASP A 42 -3.99 -10.19 -12.71
CA ASP A 42 -5.34 -10.16 -13.26
C ASP A 42 -5.47 -9.18 -14.44
N TYR A 43 -4.83 -8.02 -14.36
CA TYR A 43 -4.79 -7.07 -15.48
C TYR A 43 -4.13 -7.67 -16.72
N LEU A 44 -2.96 -8.27 -16.56
CA LEU A 44 -2.16 -8.81 -17.67
C LEU A 44 -2.81 -10.02 -18.36
N LYS A 45 -3.74 -10.72 -17.71
CA LYS A 45 -4.58 -11.73 -18.37
C LYS A 45 -5.43 -11.14 -19.50
N TYR A 46 -5.80 -9.87 -19.41
CA TYR A 46 -6.64 -9.18 -20.39
C TYR A 46 -5.87 -8.19 -21.28
N CYS A 47 -4.77 -7.66 -20.78
CA CYS A 47 -3.93 -6.68 -21.45
C CYS A 47 -2.45 -7.12 -21.49
N PRO A 48 -2.13 -8.28 -22.08
CA PRO A 48 -0.75 -8.81 -22.09
C PRO A 48 0.24 -7.92 -22.86
N SER A 49 -0.23 -7.06 -23.76
CA SER A 49 0.59 -6.09 -24.48
C SER A 49 1.23 -5.03 -23.59
N ASP A 50 0.69 -4.79 -22.40
CA ASP A 50 1.18 -3.77 -21.47
C ASP A 50 2.27 -4.31 -20.51
N MET A 51 2.69 -5.57 -20.67
CA MET A 51 3.70 -6.22 -19.82
C MET A 51 5.00 -5.39 -19.74
N GLU A 52 5.54 -4.98 -20.86
CA GLU A 52 6.82 -4.26 -20.89
C GLU A 52 6.70 -2.82 -20.35
N ARG A 53 5.54 -2.17 -20.57
CA ARG A 53 5.23 -0.87 -19.94
C ARG A 53 5.23 -0.96 -18.42
N LEU A 54 4.51 -1.95 -17.88
CA LEU A 54 4.46 -2.21 -16.44
C LEU A 54 5.83 -2.52 -15.86
N LYS A 55 6.60 -3.43 -16.47
CA LYS A 55 7.95 -3.78 -16.02
C LYS A 55 8.86 -2.56 -15.96
N LYS A 56 8.84 -1.72 -16.99
CA LYS A 56 9.61 -0.49 -17.03
C LYS A 56 9.25 0.42 -15.84
N LEU A 57 7.98 0.75 -15.67
CA LEU A 57 7.51 1.65 -14.61
C LEU A 57 7.73 1.08 -13.20
N ILE A 58 7.60 -0.25 -13.03
CA ILE A 58 7.90 -0.93 -11.76
C ILE A 58 9.40 -0.85 -11.45
N SER A 59 10.27 -1.14 -12.44
CA SER A 59 11.74 -1.05 -12.27
C SER A 59 12.21 0.38 -11.98
N GLU A 60 11.54 1.37 -12.54
CA GLU A 60 11.77 2.80 -12.29
C GLU A 60 11.15 3.27 -10.96
N LYS A 61 10.47 2.40 -10.23
CA LYS A 61 9.72 2.70 -8.99
C LYS A 61 8.65 3.77 -9.14
N ARG A 62 8.13 3.92 -10.33
CA ARG A 62 7.02 4.82 -10.63
C ARG A 62 5.66 4.12 -10.49
N PHE A 63 5.61 2.81 -10.71
CA PHE A 63 4.46 1.97 -10.38
C PHE A 63 4.86 1.01 -9.27
N LEU A 64 4.34 1.21 -8.05
CA LEU A 64 4.68 0.42 -6.86
C LEU A 64 3.68 -0.71 -6.65
N THR A 65 4.20 -1.91 -6.36
CA THR A 65 3.43 -3.11 -6.05
C THR A 65 4.16 -4.00 -5.04
N GLY A 66 3.50 -5.05 -4.54
CA GLY A 66 4.03 -5.85 -3.45
C GLY A 66 3.99 -5.10 -2.10
N PRO A 67 4.31 -5.75 -0.98
CA PRO A 67 4.85 -7.12 -0.86
C PRO A 67 3.79 -8.22 -0.90
N TRP A 68 2.51 -7.90 -0.82
CA TRP A 68 1.45 -8.90 -0.79
C TRP A 68 1.13 -9.46 -2.19
N ASN A 69 0.76 -10.73 -2.25
CA ASN A 69 0.04 -11.23 -3.41
C ASN A 69 -1.39 -10.67 -3.40
N THR A 70 -2.08 -10.80 -2.26
CA THR A 70 -3.36 -10.14 -1.98
C THR A 70 -3.41 -9.73 -0.51
N GLN A 71 -4.00 -8.60 -0.19
CA GLN A 71 -4.20 -8.21 1.21
C GLN A 71 -5.12 -9.21 1.91
N THR A 72 -4.80 -9.48 3.18
CA THR A 72 -5.50 -10.47 3.98
C THR A 72 -5.61 -10.03 5.42
N ASP A 73 -6.69 -10.44 6.08
CA ASP A 73 -6.85 -10.26 7.51
C ASP A 73 -5.97 -11.27 8.26
N GLN A 74 -4.89 -10.77 8.86
CA GLN A 74 -3.82 -11.58 9.44
C GLN A 74 -4.29 -12.50 10.58
N LEU A 75 -5.37 -12.14 11.28
CA LEU A 75 -5.91 -12.89 12.40
C LEU A 75 -6.92 -13.96 11.99
N VAL A 76 -7.35 -13.98 10.73
CA VAL A 76 -8.39 -14.90 10.23
C VAL A 76 -7.80 -16.10 9.49
N ILE A 77 -6.66 -15.92 8.84
CA ILE A 77 -5.99 -16.97 8.07
C ILE A 77 -4.85 -17.63 8.87
N SER A 78 -4.36 -18.78 8.41
CA SER A 78 -3.20 -19.42 9.03
C SER A 78 -1.93 -18.59 8.82
N GLN A 79 -0.99 -18.67 9.75
CA GLN A 79 0.31 -18.00 9.64
C GLN A 79 1.09 -18.47 8.40
N GLU A 80 1.00 -19.75 8.06
CA GLU A 80 1.59 -20.29 6.83
C GLU A 80 0.99 -19.61 5.59
N SER A 81 -0.30 -19.32 5.58
CA SER A 81 -0.93 -18.58 4.48
C SER A 81 -0.43 -17.14 4.40
N VAL A 82 -0.17 -16.48 5.54
CA VAL A 82 0.43 -15.14 5.57
C VAL A 82 1.83 -15.16 4.94
N VAL A 83 2.69 -16.10 5.35
CA VAL A 83 4.05 -16.25 4.84
C VAL A 83 4.05 -16.52 3.33
N ARG A 84 3.20 -17.45 2.86
CA ARG A 84 3.09 -17.75 1.44
C ARG A 84 2.56 -16.60 0.62
N ASN A 85 1.61 -15.85 1.16
CA ASN A 85 1.05 -14.68 0.50
C ASN A 85 2.13 -13.61 0.26
N LEU A 86 2.96 -13.33 1.26
CA LEU A 86 4.12 -12.43 1.13
C LEU A 86 5.14 -12.99 0.13
N TYR A 87 5.49 -14.29 0.26
CA TYR A 87 6.43 -14.91 -0.65
C TYR A 87 6.01 -14.79 -2.12
N TYR A 88 4.77 -15.14 -2.44
CA TYR A 88 4.27 -15.04 -3.81
C TYR A 88 4.16 -13.59 -4.30
N GLY A 89 3.74 -12.67 -3.42
CA GLY A 89 3.64 -11.26 -3.76
C GLY A 89 4.98 -10.64 -4.10
N ILE A 90 5.99 -10.89 -3.26
CA ILE A 90 7.36 -10.41 -3.46
C ILE A 90 7.98 -11.05 -4.70
N ASP A 91 7.94 -12.38 -4.83
CA ASP A 91 8.50 -13.10 -5.98
C ASP A 91 7.92 -12.60 -7.31
N TYR A 92 6.62 -12.38 -7.35
CA TYR A 92 5.98 -11.83 -8.55
C TYR A 92 6.41 -10.38 -8.83
N ALA A 93 6.37 -9.52 -7.83
CA ALA A 93 6.74 -8.11 -7.98
C ALA A 93 8.22 -7.94 -8.37
N ASP A 94 9.13 -8.75 -7.83
CA ASP A 94 10.55 -8.75 -8.19
C ASP A 94 10.77 -9.22 -9.64
N LYS A 95 10.03 -10.22 -10.11
CA LYS A 95 10.02 -10.63 -11.53
C LYS A 95 9.49 -9.55 -12.47
N MET A 96 8.66 -8.65 -11.95
CA MET A 96 8.19 -7.47 -12.67
C MET A 96 9.15 -6.29 -12.59
N GLY A 97 10.17 -6.35 -11.71
CA GLY A 97 11.26 -5.39 -11.62
C GLY A 97 11.54 -4.84 -10.22
N TYR A 98 10.55 -4.79 -9.34
CA TYR A 98 10.72 -4.29 -7.96
C TYR A 98 9.53 -4.64 -7.08
N SER A 99 9.81 -5.18 -5.89
CA SER A 99 8.83 -5.30 -4.81
C SER A 99 9.00 -4.16 -3.81
N MET A 100 7.93 -3.50 -3.41
CA MET A 100 7.99 -2.45 -2.39
C MET A 100 8.31 -3.06 -1.02
N PRO A 101 9.43 -2.68 -0.36
CA PRO A 101 9.85 -3.28 0.92
C PRO A 101 9.18 -2.60 2.11
N ILE A 102 7.86 -2.42 2.06
CA ILE A 102 7.05 -1.83 3.12
C ILE A 102 5.86 -2.75 3.38
N GLY A 103 5.72 -3.21 4.63
CA GLY A 103 4.52 -3.91 5.05
C GLY A 103 3.34 -2.93 5.00
N TYR A 104 2.35 -3.20 4.17
CA TYR A 104 1.20 -2.33 3.98
C TYR A 104 -0.08 -3.09 4.30
N ALA A 105 -0.81 -2.64 5.30
CA ALA A 105 -2.03 -3.28 5.76
C ALA A 105 -3.08 -2.21 6.15
N PRO A 106 -3.63 -1.48 5.17
CA PRO A 106 -4.44 -0.29 5.42
C PRO A 106 -5.78 -0.61 6.06
N ASP A 107 -6.38 -1.76 5.77
CA ASP A 107 -7.78 -2.06 6.10
C ASP A 107 -7.98 -3.40 6.82
N ILE A 108 -6.96 -3.95 7.44
CA ILE A 108 -7.08 -5.19 8.23
C ILE A 108 -7.59 -4.92 9.65
N PHE A 109 -8.28 -5.90 10.25
CA PHE A 109 -9.03 -5.72 11.50
C PHE A 109 -8.26 -6.17 12.75
N GLY A 110 -6.98 -6.43 12.63
CA GLY A 110 -6.09 -6.77 13.73
C GLY A 110 -4.68 -7.00 13.27
N GLN A 111 -3.69 -6.61 14.08
CA GLN A 111 -2.28 -6.79 13.81
C GLN A 111 -1.73 -7.98 14.60
N GLY A 112 -1.19 -8.98 13.90
CA GLY A 112 -0.60 -10.15 14.55
C GLY A 112 0.70 -9.80 15.27
N GLY A 113 0.86 -10.20 16.55
CA GLY A 113 2.06 -9.91 17.33
C GLY A 113 3.36 -10.47 16.74
N ASN A 114 3.27 -11.50 15.89
CA ASN A 114 4.40 -12.10 15.17
C ASN A 114 4.72 -11.46 13.83
N MET A 115 3.95 -10.47 13.38
CA MET A 115 4.16 -9.84 12.08
C MET A 115 5.50 -9.12 11.92
N PRO A 116 6.05 -8.43 12.94
CA PRO A 116 7.40 -7.88 12.84
C PRO A 116 8.45 -8.93 12.47
N GLN A 117 8.42 -10.09 13.11
CA GLN A 117 9.30 -11.21 12.79
C GLN A 117 9.11 -11.69 11.35
N ILE A 118 7.86 -11.89 10.92
CA ILE A 118 7.55 -12.35 9.55
C ILE A 118 8.06 -11.35 8.53
N TYR A 119 7.75 -10.06 8.67
CA TYR A 119 8.22 -9.03 7.75
C TYR A 119 9.75 -8.95 7.68
N ARG A 120 10.44 -9.05 8.82
CA ARG A 120 11.92 -9.03 8.85
C ARG A 120 12.56 -10.20 8.11
N HIS A 121 11.92 -11.36 8.06
CA HIS A 121 12.40 -12.49 7.24
C HIS A 121 12.27 -12.24 5.72
N PHE A 122 11.53 -11.23 5.31
CA PHE A 122 11.43 -10.74 3.93
C PHE A 122 12.15 -9.40 3.71
N ASP A 123 13.09 -9.03 4.60
CA ASP A 123 13.85 -7.78 4.55
C ASP A 123 12.96 -6.51 4.60
N ILE A 124 11.77 -6.62 5.17
CA ILE A 124 10.84 -5.51 5.39
C ILE A 124 11.01 -5.03 6.83
N ASP A 125 11.41 -3.76 7.00
CA ASP A 125 11.66 -3.12 8.29
C ASP A 125 10.73 -1.95 8.61
N LYS A 126 9.77 -1.68 7.72
CA LYS A 126 8.77 -0.60 7.85
C LYS A 126 7.37 -1.14 7.62
N PHE A 127 6.41 -0.58 8.36
CA PHE A 127 5.02 -1.01 8.30
C PHE A 127 4.09 0.19 8.30
N LEU A 128 3.14 0.20 7.37
CA LEU A 128 2.12 1.23 7.25
C LEU A 128 0.73 0.58 7.39
N PHE A 129 -0.11 1.12 8.27
CA PHE A 129 -1.44 0.59 8.53
C PHE A 129 -2.42 1.68 8.95
N TRP A 130 -3.70 1.39 8.89
CA TRP A 130 -4.75 2.27 9.40
C TRP A 130 -5.36 1.76 10.69
N ARG A 131 -6.06 0.64 10.65
CA ARG A 131 -6.88 0.11 11.75
C ARG A 131 -6.31 -1.19 12.35
N GLY A 132 -7.03 -1.78 13.27
CA GLY A 132 -6.64 -3.03 13.95
C GLY A 132 -5.90 -2.81 15.27
N VAL A 133 -5.67 -1.56 15.66
CA VAL A 133 -5.14 -1.16 16.97
C VAL A 133 -6.06 -0.10 17.55
N ALA A 134 -6.42 -0.25 18.83
CA ALA A 134 -7.28 0.72 19.51
C ALA A 134 -6.57 2.07 19.65
N ASP A 135 -7.25 3.17 19.34
CA ASP A 135 -6.69 4.54 19.43
C ASP A 135 -6.15 4.87 20.83
N SER A 136 -6.73 4.29 21.89
CA SER A 136 -6.25 4.46 23.26
C SER A 136 -4.84 3.90 23.50
N ARG A 137 -4.35 3.02 22.62
CA ARG A 137 -3.00 2.44 22.68
C ARG A 137 -1.97 3.22 21.87
N LEU A 138 -2.43 4.00 20.90
CA LEU A 138 -1.56 4.77 20.00
C LEU A 138 -1.59 6.24 20.42
N LYS A 139 -0.47 6.72 20.96
CA LYS A 139 -0.30 8.13 21.32
C LYS A 139 0.18 9.00 20.17
N GLN A 140 0.82 8.37 19.20
CA GLN A 140 1.50 8.98 18.05
C GLN A 140 1.32 8.09 16.84
N THR A 141 1.44 8.67 15.65
CA THR A 141 1.31 7.94 14.39
C THR A 141 2.53 7.11 14.06
N GLU A 142 3.73 7.55 14.44
CA GLU A 142 4.98 6.83 14.21
C GLU A 142 5.51 6.26 15.52
N PHE A 143 5.83 4.98 15.52
CA PHE A 143 6.35 4.28 16.70
C PHE A 143 7.18 3.04 16.31
N ILE A 144 7.96 2.55 17.28
CA ILE A 144 8.61 1.25 17.12
C ILE A 144 7.64 0.16 17.58
N TRP A 145 7.30 -0.73 16.66
CA TRP A 145 6.52 -1.92 16.97
C TRP A 145 7.47 -3.06 17.27
N GLU A 146 7.36 -3.62 18.48
CA GLU A 146 8.08 -4.80 18.92
C GLU A 146 7.16 -6.02 18.84
N GLY A 147 7.60 -7.04 18.13
CA GLY A 147 6.92 -8.32 18.00
C GLY A 147 7.12 -9.22 19.24
N ASP A 148 6.38 -10.32 19.27
CA ASP A 148 6.39 -11.27 20.40
C ASP A 148 7.78 -11.90 20.65
N ASP A 149 8.65 -11.92 19.66
CA ASP A 149 10.03 -12.42 19.72
C ASP A 149 11.09 -11.32 19.98
N GLY A 150 10.65 -10.07 20.20
CA GLY A 150 11.53 -8.92 20.39
C GLY A 150 12.02 -8.26 19.09
N THR A 151 11.59 -8.74 17.91
CA THR A 151 11.90 -8.11 16.64
C THR A 151 11.24 -6.74 16.56
N GLN A 152 12.02 -5.70 16.19
CA GLN A 152 11.54 -4.34 16.09
C GLN A 152 11.47 -3.87 14.65
N MET A 153 10.46 -3.03 14.36
CA MET A 153 10.29 -2.34 13.08
C MET A 153 9.64 -0.96 13.28
N LEU A 154 9.87 -0.05 12.35
CA LEU A 154 9.17 1.22 12.32
C LEU A 154 7.74 0.99 11.83
N ALA A 155 6.77 1.39 12.63
CA ALA A 155 5.36 1.37 12.26
C ALA A 155 4.80 2.79 12.15
N VAL A 156 3.97 3.01 11.13
CA VAL A 156 3.28 4.26 10.88
C VAL A 156 1.79 3.99 10.74
N GLN A 157 0.98 4.62 11.60
CA GLN A 157 -0.46 4.59 11.46
C GLN A 157 -0.95 5.71 10.54
N ILE A 158 -1.88 5.40 9.65
CA ILE A 158 -2.64 6.40 8.88
C ILE A 158 -3.89 6.78 9.70
N PRO A 159 -3.87 7.88 10.46
CA PRO A 159 -4.85 8.11 11.54
C PRO A 159 -6.29 8.31 11.04
N PHE A 160 -6.47 8.74 9.80
CA PHE A 160 -7.78 9.02 9.20
C PHE A 160 -8.16 8.07 8.08
N GLY A 161 -7.36 7.02 7.87
CA GLY A 161 -7.57 6.01 6.85
C GLY A 161 -6.91 6.34 5.50
N TYR A 162 -6.76 5.31 4.69
CA TYR A 162 -6.10 5.38 3.38
C TYR A 162 -6.84 6.25 2.34
N TYR A 163 -8.08 6.60 2.60
CA TYR A 163 -8.91 7.46 1.74
C TYR A 163 -8.94 8.93 2.21
N TYR A 164 -8.09 9.31 3.18
CA TYR A 164 -8.10 10.66 3.77
C TYR A 164 -7.83 11.77 2.75
N GLY A 165 -7.02 11.49 1.74
CA GLY A 165 -6.75 12.37 0.61
C GLY A 165 -7.72 12.26 -0.56
N ALA A 166 -8.87 11.55 -0.41
CA ALA A 166 -9.85 11.44 -1.49
C ALA A 166 -10.68 12.73 -1.66
N ASN A 167 -11.32 12.86 -2.83
CA ASN A 167 -12.18 14.00 -3.16
C ASN A 167 -11.43 15.34 -3.16
N ILE A 168 -10.24 15.37 -3.76
CA ILE A 168 -9.49 16.61 -3.98
C ILE A 168 -10.36 17.55 -4.85
N PRO A 169 -10.56 18.82 -4.45
CA PRO A 169 -11.30 19.80 -5.24
C PRO A 169 -10.67 20.03 -6.62
N GLU A 170 -11.43 20.57 -7.56
CA GLU A 170 -10.91 20.89 -8.91
C GLU A 170 -10.34 22.32 -9.00
N ALA A 171 -10.81 23.24 -8.15
CA ALA A 171 -10.35 24.64 -8.17
C ALA A 171 -9.10 24.84 -7.33
N ASP A 172 -8.10 25.53 -7.87
CA ASP A 172 -6.79 25.72 -7.23
C ASP A 172 -6.88 26.34 -5.82
N GLU A 173 -7.76 27.31 -5.62
CA GLU A 173 -7.94 27.97 -4.32
C GLU A 173 -8.53 26.99 -3.27
N GLU A 174 -9.44 26.13 -3.70
CA GLU A 174 -10.05 25.11 -2.84
C GLU A 174 -9.05 23.99 -2.52
N ILE A 175 -8.15 23.62 -3.46
CA ILE A 175 -7.09 22.64 -3.26
C ILE A 175 -6.16 23.09 -2.11
N ILE A 176 -5.73 24.35 -2.11
CA ILE A 176 -4.82 24.88 -1.08
C ILE A 176 -5.49 24.76 0.30
N HIS A 177 -6.71 25.24 0.42
CA HIS A 177 -7.46 25.14 1.68
C HIS A 177 -7.66 23.69 2.14
N TYR A 178 -8.02 22.81 1.21
CA TYR A 178 -8.18 21.39 1.47
C TYR A 178 -6.87 20.75 1.99
N LEU A 179 -5.74 21.04 1.35
CA LEU A 179 -4.44 20.52 1.77
C LEU A 179 -4.02 21.05 3.14
N ASP A 180 -4.19 22.35 3.39
CA ASP A 180 -3.86 22.97 4.68
C ASP A 180 -4.66 22.33 5.83
N GLU A 181 -5.96 22.10 5.64
CA GLU A 181 -6.81 21.39 6.60
C GLU A 181 -6.29 19.98 6.89
N LYS A 182 -6.01 19.21 5.82
CA LYS A 182 -5.57 17.82 5.93
C LYS A 182 -4.20 17.70 6.59
N ILE A 183 -3.25 18.52 6.17
CA ILE A 183 -1.88 18.53 6.71
C ILE A 183 -1.91 18.94 8.19
N SER A 184 -2.60 20.03 8.55
CA SER A 184 -2.70 20.47 9.93
C SER A 184 -3.30 19.42 10.87
N ALA A 185 -4.27 18.65 10.38
CA ALA A 185 -4.86 17.56 11.17
C ALA A 185 -3.87 16.39 11.38
N LEU A 186 -3.02 16.10 10.40
CA LEU A 186 -1.97 15.07 10.50
C LEU A 186 -0.83 15.55 11.43
N GLU A 187 -0.35 16.78 11.30
CA GLU A 187 0.69 17.35 12.15
C GLU A 187 0.37 17.27 13.63
N ASN A 188 -0.90 17.44 14.00
CA ASN A 188 -1.35 17.33 15.38
C ASN A 188 -1.26 15.91 15.96
N LYS A 189 -1.09 14.87 15.12
CA LYS A 189 -0.99 13.47 15.53
C LYS A 189 0.39 12.87 15.29
N ALA A 190 1.17 13.46 14.39
CA ALA A 190 2.50 12.99 14.06
C ALA A 190 3.48 13.18 15.23
N SER A 191 4.37 12.22 15.46
CA SER A 191 5.48 12.33 16.40
C SER A 191 6.72 12.96 15.76
N THR A 192 6.74 13.03 14.45
CA THR A 192 7.78 13.65 13.64
C THR A 192 7.21 14.88 12.90
N LYS A 193 8.07 15.57 12.15
CA LYS A 193 7.62 16.67 11.28
C LYS A 193 7.28 16.20 9.85
N HIS A 194 7.28 14.89 9.63
CA HIS A 194 6.93 14.28 8.35
C HIS A 194 5.45 13.85 8.38
N VAL A 195 4.65 14.45 7.54
CA VAL A 195 3.21 14.17 7.36
C VAL A 195 2.87 14.04 5.89
#